data_45d3e4c8d7cbd111cde21310b119a055
#
_entry.id   45d3e4c8d7cbd111cde21310b119a055
#
_cell.length_a   1.000
_cell.length_b   1.000
_cell.length_c   1.000
_cell.angle_alpha   90.00
_cell.angle_beta   90.00
_cell.angle_gamma   90.00
#
_symmetry.space_group_name_H-M   'P 1'
#
loop_
_entity.id
_entity.type
_entity.pdbx_description
1 polymer ?
#
loop_
_entity_poly.entity_id
_entity_poly.type
_entity_poly.pdbx_seq_one_letter_code
_entity_poly.pdbx_strand_id
1 'polypeptide(L)'
;MNGYANYQTWNVALWMQNDEFLYNTAKACVLFCGDNETPWDKFVRAMTHGQIGRYLVETGDGVRWDDENIDANRMNEMMLEFVEDEDNRVINHQTLPCD
;
A
#
# COMPACT_ATOMS: atom_id res chain seq x y z
N MET A 1 -18.53 4.51 1.56
CA MET A 1 -17.19 4.35 1.01
C MET A 1 -16.74 2.92 0.97
N ASN A 2 -17.65 2.04 0.78
CA ASN A 2 -17.38 0.66 0.40
C ASN A 2 -16.40 -0.06 1.32
N GLY A 3 -16.66 -0.01 2.61
CA GLY A 3 -15.84 -0.74 3.57
C GLY A 3 -14.70 0.05 4.16
N TYR A 4 -14.58 1.33 3.83
CA TYR A 4 -13.55 2.19 4.41
C TYR A 4 -14.18 3.14 5.41
N ALA A 5 -13.46 3.44 6.48
CA ALA A 5 -13.99 4.22 7.58
C ALA A 5 -14.30 5.66 7.21
N ASN A 6 -13.53 6.24 6.28
CA ASN A 6 -13.71 7.64 5.92
C ASN A 6 -13.13 7.90 4.54
N TYR A 7 -13.30 9.13 4.07
CA TYR A 7 -12.83 9.52 2.75
C TYR A 7 -11.32 9.39 2.62
N GLN A 8 -10.58 9.81 3.64
CA GLN A 8 -9.11 9.78 3.58
C GLN A 8 -8.61 8.36 3.37
N THR A 9 -9.12 7.41 4.13
CA THR A 9 -8.72 6.02 3.99
C THR A 9 -9.09 5.49 2.61
N TRP A 10 -10.31 5.76 2.18
CA TRP A 10 -10.77 5.32 0.87
C TRP A 10 -9.89 5.88 -0.25
N ASN A 11 -9.55 7.17 -0.17
CA ASN A 11 -8.78 7.83 -1.23
C ASN A 11 -7.38 7.27 -1.34
N VAL A 12 -6.70 7.09 -0.20
CA VAL A 12 -5.36 6.52 -0.20
C VAL A 12 -5.38 5.11 -0.75
N ALA A 13 -6.38 4.32 -0.33
CA ALA A 13 -6.51 2.95 -0.81
C ALA A 13 -6.73 2.92 -2.31
N LEU A 14 -7.57 3.81 -2.81
CA LEU A 14 -7.85 3.89 -4.24
C LEU A 14 -6.58 4.18 -5.03
N TRP A 15 -5.80 5.16 -4.58
CA TRP A 15 -4.57 5.52 -5.28
C TRP A 15 -3.54 4.40 -5.22
N MET A 16 -3.42 3.72 -4.07
CA MET A 16 -2.45 2.64 -3.94
C MET A 16 -2.81 1.45 -4.82
N GLN A 17 -4.09 1.20 -5.03
CA GLN A 17 -4.52 0.09 -5.85
C GLN A 17 -4.40 0.36 -7.34
N ASN A 18 -4.48 1.62 -7.74
CA ASN A 18 -4.57 1.97 -9.15
C ASN A 18 -3.30 2.57 -9.73
N ASP A 19 -2.32 2.90 -8.90
CA ASP A 19 -1.05 3.44 -9.37
C ASP A 19 0.01 2.37 -9.21
N GLU A 20 0.66 2.00 -10.30
CA GLU A 20 1.62 0.90 -10.28
C GLU A 20 2.78 1.15 -9.33
N PHE A 21 3.30 2.37 -9.31
CA PHE A 21 4.40 2.70 -8.42
C PHE A 21 4.00 2.55 -6.95
N LEU A 22 2.83 3.08 -6.60
CA LEU A 22 2.34 3.00 -5.22
C LEU A 22 2.05 1.57 -4.82
N TYR A 23 1.45 0.81 -5.72
CA TYR A 23 1.15 -0.60 -5.48
C TYR A 23 2.43 -1.39 -5.22
N ASN A 24 3.43 -1.21 -6.06
CA ASN A 24 4.69 -1.92 -5.91
C ASN A 24 5.44 -1.48 -4.66
N THR A 25 5.38 -0.19 -4.33
CA THR A 25 6.00 0.33 -3.12
C THR A 25 5.34 -0.28 -1.88
N ALA A 26 4.01 -0.39 -1.91
CA ALA A 26 3.27 -1.00 -0.80
C ALA A 26 3.68 -2.46 -0.60
N LYS A 27 3.81 -3.21 -1.68
CA LYS A 27 4.23 -4.61 -1.58
C LYS A 27 5.64 -4.72 -1.00
N ALA A 28 6.53 -3.84 -1.41
CA ALA A 28 7.88 -3.84 -0.88
C ALA A 28 7.88 -3.55 0.61
N CYS A 29 7.00 -2.66 1.06
CA CYS A 29 6.90 -2.36 2.48
C CYS A 29 6.45 -3.56 3.30
N VAL A 30 5.57 -4.40 2.73
CA VAL A 30 5.17 -5.63 3.41
C VAL A 30 6.35 -6.59 3.49
N LEU A 31 7.04 -6.78 2.37
CA LEU A 31 8.10 -7.78 2.29
C LEU A 31 9.32 -7.41 3.13
N PHE A 32 9.59 -6.13 3.31
CA PHE A 32 10.79 -5.68 4.01
C PHE A 32 10.50 -4.97 5.32
N CYS A 33 9.30 -5.15 5.86
CA CYS A 33 8.89 -4.54 7.10
C CYS A 33 9.65 -5.14 8.27
N GLY A 34 10.12 -4.28 9.17
CA GLY A 34 10.81 -4.73 10.37
C GLY A 34 9.84 -5.24 11.43
N ASP A 35 10.40 -5.82 12.50
CA ASP A 35 9.59 -6.41 13.56
C ASP A 35 8.84 -5.37 14.39
N ASN A 36 9.36 -4.15 14.44
CA ASN A 36 8.80 -3.12 15.31
C ASN A 36 7.98 -2.09 14.55
N GLU A 37 7.58 -2.42 13.36
CA GLU A 37 6.77 -1.49 12.55
C GLU A 37 5.76 -2.27 11.74
N THR A 38 4.70 -1.58 11.29
CA THR A 38 3.74 -2.20 10.39
C THR A 38 4.07 -1.79 8.95
N PRO A 39 3.56 -2.52 7.97
CA PRO A 39 3.75 -2.12 6.57
C PRO A 39 3.28 -0.70 6.31
N TRP A 40 2.15 -0.30 6.89
CA TRP A 40 1.65 1.05 6.70
C TRP A 40 2.60 2.09 7.29
N ASP A 41 3.15 1.83 8.50
CA ASP A 41 4.13 2.74 9.09
C ASP A 41 5.33 2.93 8.17
N LYS A 42 5.80 1.83 7.60
CA LYS A 42 6.95 1.89 6.70
C LYS A 42 6.61 2.67 5.44
N PHE A 43 5.41 2.45 4.90
CA PHE A 43 4.97 3.15 3.70
C PHE A 43 4.87 4.66 3.95
N VAL A 44 4.26 5.06 5.06
CA VAL A 44 4.11 6.48 5.39
C VAL A 44 5.49 7.12 5.54
N ARG A 45 6.39 6.42 6.23
CA ARG A 45 7.73 6.97 6.42
C ARG A 45 8.46 7.13 5.08
N ALA A 46 8.34 6.15 4.20
CA ALA A 46 8.96 6.22 2.89
C ALA A 46 8.42 7.38 2.08
N MET A 47 7.10 7.59 2.14
CA MET A 47 6.44 8.62 1.34
C MET A 47 6.60 10.02 1.91
N THR A 48 6.88 10.15 3.21
CA THR A 48 6.96 11.47 3.83
C THR A 48 8.38 11.90 4.19
N HIS A 49 9.29 10.95 4.39
CA HIS A 49 10.63 11.28 4.87
C HIS A 49 11.75 10.87 3.93
N GLY A 50 11.46 10.04 2.94
CA GLY A 50 12.48 9.59 2.00
C GLY A 50 12.55 10.48 0.78
N GLN A 51 13.40 10.08 -0.15
CA GLN A 51 13.52 10.79 -1.43
C GLN A 51 12.20 10.80 -2.17
N ILE A 52 11.47 9.70 -2.08
CA ILE A 52 10.16 9.56 -2.71
C ILE A 52 9.18 10.57 -2.14
N GLY A 53 9.18 10.73 -0.81
CA GLY A 53 8.26 11.64 -0.16
C GLY A 53 8.43 13.08 -0.59
N ARG A 54 9.61 13.41 -1.06
CA ARG A 54 9.86 14.76 -1.54
C ARG A 54 8.91 15.13 -2.67
N TYR A 55 8.48 14.15 -3.45
CA TYR A 55 7.68 14.39 -4.64
C TYR A 55 6.25 13.89 -4.53
N LEU A 56 5.98 13.01 -3.56
CA LEU A 56 4.68 12.35 -3.45
C LEU A 56 4.23 12.31 -2.00
N VAL A 57 4.04 13.49 -1.40
CA VAL A 57 3.61 13.55 0.00
C VAL A 57 2.11 13.36 0.14
N GLU A 58 1.37 13.36 -0.96
CA GLU A 58 -0.08 13.24 -0.93
C GLU A 58 -0.56 12.56 -2.20
N THR A 59 -1.81 12.10 -2.18
CA THR A 59 -2.43 11.52 -3.37
C THR A 59 -2.69 12.63 -4.38
N GLY A 60 -3.03 12.23 -5.60
CA GLY A 60 -3.42 13.19 -6.62
C GLY A 60 -4.65 14.01 -6.25
N ASP A 61 -5.43 13.53 -5.29
CA ASP A 61 -6.60 14.24 -4.80
C ASP A 61 -6.32 15.05 -3.54
N GLY A 62 -5.06 15.09 -3.11
CA GLY A 62 -4.64 15.98 -2.04
C GLY A 62 -4.71 15.41 -0.64
N VAL A 63 -4.85 14.10 -0.50
CA VAL A 63 -4.85 13.47 0.82
C VAL A 63 -3.42 13.08 1.15
N ARG A 64 -2.93 13.57 2.27
CA ARG A 64 -1.55 13.28 2.70
C ARG A 64 -1.46 11.86 3.23
N TRP A 65 -0.34 11.22 2.95
CA TRP A 65 -0.10 9.85 3.42
C TRP A 65 -0.05 9.77 4.95
N ASP A 66 0.31 10.87 5.61
CA ASP A 66 0.38 10.91 7.07
C ASP A 66 -0.85 11.53 7.72
N ASP A 67 -1.96 11.62 6.99
CA ASP A 67 -3.21 12.14 7.54
C ASP A 67 -3.66 11.26 8.69
N GLU A 68 -3.93 11.88 9.84
CA GLU A 68 -4.25 11.12 11.06
C GLU A 68 -5.59 10.42 10.97
N ASN A 69 -6.43 10.79 10.02
CA ASN A 69 -7.75 10.15 9.87
C ASN A 69 -7.68 8.84 9.08
N ILE A 70 -6.54 8.52 8.50
CA ILE A 70 -6.40 7.28 7.76
C ILE A 70 -6.40 6.11 8.74
N ASP A 71 -7.23 5.10 8.45
CA ASP A 71 -7.34 3.90 9.29
C ASP A 71 -6.16 2.98 9.00
N ALA A 72 -5.15 3.03 9.85
CA ALA A 72 -3.91 2.28 9.64
C ALA A 72 -4.16 0.78 9.61
N ASN A 73 -5.06 0.28 10.45
CA ASN A 73 -5.33 -1.16 10.46
C ASN A 73 -5.90 -1.62 9.13
N ARG A 74 -6.81 -0.83 8.57
CA ARG A 74 -7.38 -1.16 7.27
C ARG A 74 -6.33 -1.13 6.17
N MET A 75 -5.41 -0.17 6.26
CA MET A 75 -4.34 -0.08 5.28
C MET A 75 -3.40 -1.28 5.36
N ASN A 76 -3.08 -1.71 6.58
CA ASN A 76 -2.23 -2.89 6.75
C ASN A 76 -2.88 -4.14 6.18
N GLU A 77 -4.19 -4.30 6.39
CA GLU A 77 -4.92 -5.43 5.83
C GLU A 77 -4.84 -5.44 4.32
N MET A 78 -5.09 -4.28 3.72
CA MET A 78 -5.07 -4.16 2.26
C MET A 78 -3.69 -4.47 1.70
N MET A 79 -2.64 -3.95 2.35
CA MET A 79 -1.28 -4.16 1.87
C MET A 79 -0.89 -5.63 1.92
N LEU A 80 -1.30 -6.33 2.97
CA LEU A 80 -1.07 -7.77 3.05
C LEU A 80 -1.77 -8.49 1.90
N GLU A 81 -2.98 -8.06 1.57
CA GLU A 81 -3.72 -8.66 0.47
C GLU A 81 -2.98 -8.49 -0.86
N PHE A 82 -2.31 -7.36 -1.05
CA PHE A 82 -1.54 -7.16 -2.27
C PHE A 82 -0.51 -8.27 -2.46
N VAL A 83 0.19 -8.61 -1.40
CA VAL A 83 1.24 -9.62 -1.46
C VAL A 83 0.65 -11.01 -1.60
N GLU A 84 -0.44 -11.29 -0.88
CA GLU A 84 -1.10 -12.58 -0.95
C GLU A 84 -1.66 -12.84 -2.34
N ASP A 85 -2.26 -11.83 -2.95
CA ASP A 85 -2.77 -11.96 -4.32
C ASP A 85 -1.64 -12.21 -5.30
N GLU A 86 -0.53 -11.55 -5.10
CA GLU A 86 0.63 -11.72 -5.96
C GLU A 86 1.18 -13.14 -5.86
N ASP A 87 1.27 -13.68 -4.65
CA ASP A 87 1.71 -15.05 -4.43
C ASP A 87 0.79 -16.03 -5.11
N ASN A 88 -0.52 -15.80 -4.99
CA ASN A 88 -1.49 -16.67 -5.64
C ASN A 88 -1.34 -16.65 -7.15
N ARG A 89 -1.09 -15.49 -7.71
CA ARG A 89 -0.90 -15.38 -9.16
C ARG A 89 0.36 -16.10 -9.60
N VAL A 90 1.41 -15.99 -8.81
CA VAL A 90 2.67 -16.66 -9.13
C VAL A 90 2.47 -18.17 -9.14
N ILE A 91 1.77 -18.69 -8.14
CA ILE A 91 1.50 -20.12 -8.06
C ILE A 91 0.69 -20.57 -9.27
N ASN A 92 -0.34 -19.82 -9.60
CA ASN A 92 -1.18 -20.15 -10.76
C ASN A 92 -0.37 -20.11 -12.05
N HIS A 93 0.50 -19.14 -12.15
CA HIS A 93 1.33 -18.98 -13.33
C HIS A 93 2.27 -20.16 -13.49
N GLN A 94 2.80 -20.67 -12.40
CA GLN A 94 3.71 -21.80 -12.44
C GLN A 94 3.02 -23.07 -12.86
N THR A 95 1.76 -23.20 -12.56
CA THR A 95 1.05 -24.40 -12.99
C THR A 95 0.71 -24.37 -14.46
N LEU A 96 0.74 -23.23 -15.04
CA LEU A 96 0.62 -23.15 -16.47
C LEU A 96 1.88 -23.65 -17.06
N PRO A 97 1.97 -24.29 -17.70
CA PRO A 97 3.12 -24.71 -18.17
C PRO A 97 3.80 -23.94 -18.74
N CYS A 98 3.91 -23.38 -18.41
CA CYS A 98 4.60 -22.71 -18.85
C CYS A 98 5.28 -23.19 -19.44
N ASP A 99 4.91 -23.38 -19.33
CA ASP A 99 5.32 -23.46 -19.61
C ASP A 99 5.28 -23.84 -20.25
#